data_d847e4efcb97460b81a2274172f352b2
#
_entry.id   d847e4efcb97460b81a2274172f352b2
#
_cell.length_a   1.000
_cell.length_b   1.000
_cell.length_c   1.000
_cell.angle_alpha   90.00
_cell.angle_beta   90.00
_cell.angle_gamma   90.00
#
_symmetry.space_group_name_H-M   'P 1'
#
loop_
_entity.id
_entity.type
_entity.pdbx_description
1 polymer ?
#
loop_
_entity_poly.entity_id
_entity_poly.type
_entity_poly.pdbx_seq_one_letter_code
_entity_poly.pdbx_strand_id
1 'polypeptide(L)'
;MDFFPIFLDIRNKRCLVVGGGNVAERKTASLLKSGADVILVSPELTRNLTTWRDMGQFSHRPRAFEAEDLAGCHLAIAATDQAEINQQISQLADAQRIPVNVVDQPERCSFILPSVIDRSPVVAAISTGGASPVLARLIRSRLESLIPAGYGRLAELCNRFRQRVKQTFANPADRRIFWERALEGGVAERVFSGHDTEADQLMEKALTESKLSQPMGEVYLVGAGPGDPDLLTFRALRLLQMADVVVYDRLVAPPILDLARRDAERIYVGKERDNHALSQENINQLLVRLAQEGKRVVRLKGGDPFIFGRGGEEIATLMENGVTFQVVPGITAASGCATYSGIPLTHRDYAQSVVFATGHLRDGTVDLNWKALAHANQVVPANAPRHRARSR
;
A
#
# COMPACT_ATOMS: atom_id res chain seq x y z
N MET A 1 7.21 3.64 -17.63
CA MET A 1 7.28 2.25 -17.15
C MET A 1 7.81 1.43 -18.31
N ASP A 2 9.03 0.90 -18.16
CA ASP A 2 9.71 0.20 -19.28
C ASP A 2 9.23 -1.24 -19.44
N PHE A 3 8.73 -1.86 -18.36
CA PHE A 3 8.18 -3.21 -18.38
C PHE A 3 6.75 -3.22 -17.82
N PHE A 4 5.86 -3.93 -18.52
CA PHE A 4 4.50 -4.13 -18.06
C PHE A 4 4.44 -5.31 -17.09
N PRO A 5 4.02 -5.12 -15.82
CA PRO A 5 4.00 -6.19 -14.83
C PRO A 5 2.84 -7.15 -15.06
N ILE A 6 3.13 -8.42 -15.25
CA ILE A 6 2.16 -9.51 -15.37
C ILE A 6 2.57 -10.71 -14.53
N PHE A 7 1.59 -11.54 -14.15
CA PHE A 7 1.79 -12.89 -13.64
C PHE A 7 1.40 -13.89 -14.72
N LEU A 8 2.36 -14.67 -15.19
CA LEU A 8 2.18 -15.62 -16.28
C LEU A 8 1.82 -17.01 -15.72
N ASP A 9 0.73 -17.61 -16.20
CA ASP A 9 0.39 -19.01 -15.88
C ASP A 9 1.15 -19.95 -16.81
N ILE A 10 2.18 -20.59 -16.26
CA ILE A 10 3.04 -21.55 -16.97
C ILE A 10 2.82 -23.00 -16.53
N ARG A 11 1.78 -23.27 -15.75
CA ARG A 11 1.46 -24.65 -15.32
C ARG A 11 1.21 -25.56 -16.50
N ASN A 12 1.93 -26.69 -16.54
CA ASN A 12 1.90 -27.65 -17.64
C ASN A 12 2.25 -27.03 -19.02
N LYS A 13 2.96 -25.89 -19.02
CA LYS A 13 3.47 -25.26 -20.23
C LYS A 13 4.93 -25.56 -20.40
N ARG A 14 5.32 -25.87 -21.63
CA ARG A 14 6.71 -26.16 -21.97
C ARG A 14 7.57 -24.91 -21.86
N CYS A 15 8.61 -24.97 -21.03
CA CYS A 15 9.57 -23.88 -20.82
C CYS A 15 10.99 -24.40 -21.08
N LEU A 16 11.73 -23.65 -21.88
CA LEU A 16 13.11 -24.01 -22.24
C LEU A 16 14.10 -23.29 -21.31
N VAL A 17 15.09 -24.04 -20.83
CA VAL A 17 16.30 -23.46 -20.19
C VAL A 17 17.50 -23.96 -20.95
N VAL A 18 18.35 -23.06 -21.46
CA VAL A 18 19.61 -23.40 -22.11
C VAL A 18 20.77 -23.02 -21.20
N GLY A 19 21.56 -24.01 -20.82
CA GLY A 19 22.64 -23.91 -19.84
C GLY A 19 22.46 -24.87 -18.68
N GLY A 20 23.55 -25.30 -18.05
CA GLY A 20 23.55 -26.28 -16.96
C GLY A 20 24.30 -25.83 -15.71
N GLY A 21 24.71 -24.56 -15.63
CA GLY A 21 25.42 -23.98 -14.51
C GLY A 21 24.48 -23.49 -13.36
N ASN A 22 25.07 -22.87 -12.35
CA ASN A 22 24.36 -22.39 -11.14
C ASN A 22 23.22 -21.38 -11.44
N VAL A 23 23.34 -20.61 -12.51
CA VAL A 23 22.29 -19.65 -12.91
C VAL A 23 21.10 -20.42 -13.49
N ALA A 24 21.36 -21.34 -14.43
CA ALA A 24 20.34 -22.20 -15.00
C ALA A 24 19.63 -23.03 -13.93
N GLU A 25 20.33 -23.54 -12.92
CA GLU A 25 19.77 -24.25 -11.78
C GLU A 25 18.73 -23.42 -11.04
N ARG A 26 19.07 -22.18 -10.68
CA ARG A 26 18.12 -21.26 -9.99
C ARG A 26 16.88 -20.94 -10.85
N LYS A 27 17.07 -20.77 -12.16
CA LYS A 27 15.97 -20.49 -13.09
C LYS A 27 15.07 -21.73 -13.25
N THR A 28 15.67 -22.90 -13.41
CA THR A 28 14.97 -24.19 -13.46
C THR A 28 14.14 -24.41 -12.19
N ALA A 29 14.72 -24.21 -11.00
CA ALA A 29 13.99 -24.32 -9.74
C ALA A 29 12.74 -23.42 -9.69
N SER A 30 12.84 -22.17 -10.17
CA SER A 30 11.72 -21.24 -10.19
C SER A 30 10.60 -21.67 -11.15
N LEU A 31 10.95 -22.19 -12.32
CA LEU A 31 10.00 -22.71 -13.30
C LEU A 31 9.29 -23.97 -12.78
N LEU A 32 10.04 -24.91 -12.21
CA LEU A 32 9.49 -26.13 -11.60
C LEU A 32 8.53 -25.81 -10.47
N LYS A 33 8.90 -24.87 -9.59
CA LYS A 33 8.02 -24.39 -8.50
C LYS A 33 6.72 -23.80 -9.03
N SER A 34 6.74 -23.21 -10.22
CA SER A 34 5.56 -22.66 -10.89
C SER A 34 4.77 -23.70 -11.71
N GLY A 35 5.15 -24.97 -11.64
CA GLY A 35 4.46 -26.07 -12.32
C GLY A 35 4.72 -26.16 -13.82
N ALA A 36 5.79 -25.59 -14.34
CA ALA A 36 6.16 -25.68 -15.75
C ALA A 36 6.67 -27.08 -16.14
N ASP A 37 6.41 -27.46 -17.39
CA ASP A 37 7.11 -28.58 -18.05
C ASP A 37 8.43 -28.07 -18.60
N VAL A 38 9.54 -28.36 -17.88
CA VAL A 38 10.85 -27.78 -18.18
C VAL A 38 11.65 -28.73 -19.06
N ILE A 39 12.17 -28.18 -20.17
CA ILE A 39 13.22 -28.78 -20.97
C ILE A 39 14.53 -28.03 -20.72
N LEU A 40 15.55 -28.74 -20.28
CA LEU A 40 16.88 -28.19 -20.07
C LEU A 40 17.82 -28.72 -21.13
N VAL A 41 18.51 -27.81 -21.83
CA VAL A 41 19.50 -28.15 -22.88
C VAL A 41 20.88 -27.71 -22.42
N SER A 42 21.76 -28.65 -22.17
CA SER A 42 23.16 -28.39 -21.80
C SER A 42 23.99 -29.67 -21.92
N PRO A 43 25.27 -29.62 -22.39
CA PRO A 43 26.16 -30.76 -22.33
C PRO A 43 26.41 -31.25 -20.90
N GLU A 44 26.53 -30.34 -19.96
CA GLU A 44 26.88 -30.62 -18.56
C GLU A 44 25.83 -30.02 -17.60
N LEU A 45 25.68 -30.63 -16.42
CA LEU A 45 24.76 -30.21 -15.36
C LEU A 45 25.50 -30.06 -14.03
N THR A 46 25.03 -29.12 -13.21
CA THR A 46 25.39 -29.10 -11.78
C THR A 46 24.93 -30.39 -11.09
N ARG A 47 25.50 -30.65 -9.92
CA ARG A 47 25.11 -31.82 -9.09
C ARG A 47 23.62 -31.80 -8.73
N ASN A 48 23.05 -30.62 -8.41
CA ASN A 48 21.64 -30.50 -8.08
C ASN A 48 20.74 -30.75 -9.29
N LEU A 49 21.09 -30.19 -10.45
CA LEU A 49 20.33 -30.44 -11.69
C LEU A 49 20.37 -31.92 -12.07
N THR A 50 21.53 -32.59 -11.89
CA THR A 50 21.66 -34.04 -12.10
C THR A 50 20.70 -34.81 -11.20
N THR A 51 20.63 -34.46 -9.90
CA THR A 51 19.72 -35.09 -8.96
C THR A 51 18.25 -34.87 -9.36
N TRP A 52 17.85 -33.66 -9.75
CA TRP A 52 16.47 -33.34 -10.15
C TRP A 52 16.08 -34.04 -11.46
N ARG A 53 17.03 -34.16 -12.41
CA ARG A 53 16.85 -34.97 -13.64
C ARG A 53 16.58 -36.43 -13.29
N ASP A 54 17.37 -37.00 -12.40
CA ASP A 54 17.25 -38.41 -12.00
C ASP A 54 15.96 -38.69 -11.25
N MET A 55 15.41 -37.67 -10.60
CA MET A 55 14.05 -37.68 -10.02
C MET A 55 12.94 -37.45 -11.05
N GLY A 56 13.25 -37.22 -12.31
CA GLY A 56 12.25 -36.99 -13.37
C GLY A 56 11.56 -35.64 -13.31
N GLN A 57 12.15 -34.60 -12.64
CA GLN A 57 11.54 -33.31 -12.48
C GLN A 57 11.53 -32.47 -13.76
N PHE A 58 12.43 -32.73 -14.71
CA PHE A 58 12.47 -32.06 -16.00
C PHE A 58 13.10 -32.98 -17.08
N SER A 59 12.87 -32.63 -18.35
CA SER A 59 13.49 -33.31 -19.48
C SER A 59 14.86 -32.72 -19.80
N HIS A 60 15.90 -33.53 -19.89
CA HIS A 60 17.27 -33.10 -20.21
C HIS A 60 17.68 -33.53 -21.62
N ARG A 61 18.29 -32.60 -22.36
CA ARG A 61 18.95 -32.85 -23.64
C ARG A 61 20.46 -32.63 -23.47
N PRO A 62 21.30 -33.71 -23.38
CA PRO A 62 22.73 -33.58 -23.07
C PRO A 62 23.55 -33.22 -24.33
N ARG A 63 23.28 -32.03 -24.90
CA ARG A 63 23.90 -31.47 -26.08
C ARG A 63 23.89 -29.95 -26.10
N ALA A 64 24.55 -29.35 -27.08
CA ALA A 64 24.38 -27.93 -27.36
C ALA A 64 22.96 -27.60 -27.85
N PHE A 65 22.60 -26.34 -27.76
CA PHE A 65 21.32 -25.80 -28.23
C PHE A 65 21.14 -25.94 -29.73
N GLU A 66 19.96 -26.31 -30.16
CA GLU A 66 19.51 -26.35 -31.55
C GLU A 66 18.20 -25.56 -31.69
N ALA A 67 17.92 -24.99 -32.89
CA ALA A 67 16.75 -24.16 -33.12
C ALA A 67 15.40 -24.86 -32.82
N GLU A 68 15.35 -26.15 -33.04
CA GLU A 68 14.21 -27.03 -32.78
C GLU A 68 13.84 -27.13 -31.29
N ASP A 69 14.77 -26.77 -30.39
CA ASP A 69 14.52 -26.80 -28.95
C ASP A 69 13.46 -25.78 -28.53
N LEU A 70 13.25 -24.72 -29.31
CA LEU A 70 12.21 -23.71 -29.09
C LEU A 70 10.81 -24.16 -29.51
N ALA A 71 10.71 -25.23 -30.28
CA ALA A 71 9.41 -25.66 -30.83
C ALA A 71 8.38 -25.97 -29.73
N GLY A 72 7.27 -25.26 -29.76
CA GLY A 72 6.17 -25.40 -28.79
C GLY A 72 6.46 -24.88 -27.38
N CYS A 73 7.56 -24.14 -27.18
CA CYS A 73 7.85 -23.52 -25.92
C CYS A 73 7.02 -22.24 -25.69
N HIS A 74 6.57 -22.03 -24.46
CA HIS A 74 5.85 -20.83 -24.04
C HIS A 74 6.78 -19.76 -23.45
N LEU A 75 7.99 -20.14 -23.09
CA LEU A 75 8.98 -19.27 -22.48
C LEU A 75 10.37 -19.89 -22.64
N ALA A 76 11.41 -19.07 -22.89
CA ALA A 76 12.79 -19.50 -22.98
C ALA A 76 13.70 -18.69 -22.05
N ILE A 77 14.67 -19.35 -21.46
CA ILE A 77 15.74 -18.74 -20.64
C ILE A 77 17.09 -19.17 -21.19
N ALA A 78 17.90 -18.20 -21.66
CA ALA A 78 19.27 -18.41 -22.06
C ALA A 78 20.20 -18.09 -20.90
N ALA A 79 20.87 -19.10 -20.37
CA ALA A 79 21.74 -19.03 -19.20
C ALA A 79 23.06 -19.73 -19.44
N THR A 80 23.63 -19.54 -20.63
CA THR A 80 24.97 -20.05 -21.01
C THR A 80 26.02 -18.97 -20.85
N ASP A 81 27.27 -19.35 -20.80
CA ASP A 81 28.46 -18.50 -20.86
C ASP A 81 28.88 -18.12 -22.30
N GLN A 82 28.16 -18.64 -23.30
CA GLN A 82 28.45 -18.42 -24.73
C GLN A 82 27.54 -17.32 -25.29
N ALA A 83 28.10 -16.13 -25.51
CA ALA A 83 27.37 -14.96 -25.94
C ALA A 83 26.65 -15.14 -27.30
N GLU A 84 27.28 -15.88 -28.21
CA GLU A 84 26.76 -16.19 -29.54
C GLU A 84 25.51 -17.07 -29.46
N ILE A 85 25.54 -18.09 -28.61
CA ILE A 85 24.39 -18.99 -28.35
C ILE A 85 23.24 -18.21 -27.72
N ASN A 86 23.54 -17.38 -26.72
CA ASN A 86 22.53 -16.54 -26.07
C ASN A 86 21.87 -15.57 -27.07
N GLN A 87 22.66 -15.00 -27.98
CA GLN A 87 22.13 -14.14 -29.04
C GLN A 87 21.26 -14.91 -30.03
N GLN A 88 21.69 -16.10 -30.45
CA GLN A 88 20.93 -16.96 -31.34
C GLN A 88 19.59 -17.35 -30.74
N ILE A 89 19.57 -17.75 -29.45
CA ILE A 89 18.33 -18.06 -28.73
C ILE A 89 17.39 -16.87 -28.71
N SER A 90 17.90 -15.68 -28.38
CA SER A 90 17.08 -14.45 -28.34
C SER A 90 16.44 -14.14 -29.70
N GLN A 91 17.21 -14.18 -30.78
CA GLN A 91 16.72 -13.91 -32.14
C GLN A 91 15.68 -14.93 -32.61
N LEU A 92 15.93 -16.21 -32.37
CA LEU A 92 15.00 -17.29 -32.75
C LEU A 92 13.71 -17.26 -31.91
N ALA A 93 13.83 -16.98 -30.63
CA ALA A 93 12.67 -16.84 -29.74
C ALA A 93 11.80 -15.63 -30.15
N ASP A 94 12.41 -14.50 -30.45
CA ASP A 94 11.69 -13.29 -30.93
C ASP A 94 10.96 -13.56 -32.26
N ALA A 95 11.62 -14.18 -33.22
CA ALA A 95 11.03 -14.58 -34.50
C ALA A 95 9.83 -15.51 -34.34
N GLN A 96 9.81 -16.35 -33.31
CA GLN A 96 8.71 -17.25 -32.94
C GLN A 96 7.72 -16.66 -31.94
N ARG A 97 7.91 -15.39 -31.52
CA ARG A 97 7.12 -14.71 -30.48
C ARG A 97 7.10 -15.45 -29.14
N ILE A 98 8.19 -16.11 -28.80
CA ILE A 98 8.37 -16.77 -27.53
C ILE A 98 9.05 -15.79 -26.56
N PRO A 99 8.44 -15.48 -25.41
CA PRO A 99 9.09 -14.66 -24.39
C PRO A 99 10.45 -15.23 -24.00
N VAL A 100 11.51 -14.39 -24.03
CA VAL A 100 12.87 -14.81 -23.74
C VAL A 100 13.54 -13.93 -22.70
N ASN A 101 14.28 -14.57 -21.79
CA ASN A 101 15.17 -13.94 -20.85
C ASN A 101 16.61 -14.41 -21.10
N VAL A 102 17.48 -13.47 -21.39
CA VAL A 102 18.92 -13.72 -21.55
C VAL A 102 19.62 -13.20 -20.29
N VAL A 103 20.30 -14.08 -19.58
CA VAL A 103 20.96 -13.74 -18.33
C VAL A 103 22.04 -12.69 -18.57
N ASP A 104 22.06 -11.65 -17.73
CA ASP A 104 23.01 -10.53 -17.75
C ASP A 104 23.03 -9.70 -19.05
N GLN A 105 22.00 -9.84 -19.92
CA GLN A 105 21.84 -9.08 -21.16
C GLN A 105 20.41 -8.51 -21.29
N PRO A 106 20.07 -7.45 -20.55
CA PRO A 106 18.72 -6.87 -20.52
C PRO A 106 18.18 -6.47 -21.89
N GLU A 107 19.04 -5.97 -22.78
CA GLU A 107 18.71 -5.52 -24.14
C GLU A 107 18.25 -6.65 -25.07
N ARG A 108 18.48 -7.89 -24.69
CA ARG A 108 18.06 -9.09 -25.42
C ARG A 108 16.89 -9.81 -24.77
N CYS A 109 16.31 -9.22 -23.74
CA CYS A 109 15.21 -9.79 -22.98
C CYS A 109 13.87 -9.22 -23.43
N SER A 110 12.88 -10.05 -23.71
CA SER A 110 11.49 -9.61 -23.84
C SER A 110 10.76 -9.57 -22.50
N PHE A 111 11.31 -10.17 -21.44
CA PHE A 111 10.84 -10.05 -20.07
C PHE A 111 11.99 -10.14 -19.07
N ILE A 112 11.79 -9.61 -17.88
CA ILE A 112 12.73 -9.68 -16.76
C ILE A 112 12.15 -10.52 -15.61
N LEU A 113 13.04 -11.16 -14.86
CA LEU A 113 12.66 -11.91 -13.67
C LEU A 113 12.82 -11.04 -12.42
N PRO A 114 11.71 -10.75 -11.70
CA PRO A 114 11.73 -9.91 -10.53
C PRO A 114 12.28 -10.63 -9.29
N SER A 115 12.52 -9.86 -8.23
CA SER A 115 12.69 -10.40 -6.88
C SER A 115 11.32 -10.74 -6.28
N VAL A 116 11.11 -11.99 -5.88
CA VAL A 116 9.77 -12.50 -5.51
C VAL A 116 9.67 -12.78 -4.02
N ILE A 117 8.55 -12.36 -3.42
CA ILE A 117 8.05 -12.82 -2.11
C ILE A 117 6.91 -13.77 -2.39
N ASP A 118 7.10 -15.03 -2.07
CA ASP A 118 6.10 -16.08 -2.29
C ASP A 118 5.46 -16.49 -0.96
N ARG A 119 4.18 -16.21 -0.86
CA ARG A 119 3.26 -16.64 0.20
C ARG A 119 2.02 -17.27 -0.42
N SER A 120 2.24 -18.10 -1.46
CA SER A 120 1.16 -18.64 -2.28
C SER A 120 -0.12 -18.92 -1.51
N PRO A 121 -1.28 -18.47 -2.04
CA PRO A 121 -1.49 -17.87 -3.36
C PRO A 121 -1.16 -16.35 -3.44
N VAL A 122 -0.70 -15.72 -2.37
CA VAL A 122 -0.25 -14.32 -2.38
C VAL A 122 1.19 -14.27 -2.85
N VAL A 123 1.45 -13.52 -3.92
CA VAL A 123 2.78 -13.32 -4.49
C VAL A 123 3.03 -11.83 -4.69
N ALA A 124 4.18 -11.34 -4.23
CA ALA A 124 4.65 -9.99 -4.53
C ALA A 124 5.95 -10.04 -5.34
N ALA A 125 6.02 -9.24 -6.40
CA ALA A 125 7.16 -9.18 -7.32
C ALA A 125 7.71 -7.76 -7.37
N ILE A 126 9.03 -7.61 -7.19
CA ILE A 126 9.73 -6.32 -7.13
C ILE A 126 10.77 -6.28 -8.24
N SER A 127 10.70 -5.24 -9.07
CA SER A 127 11.68 -4.96 -10.12
C SER A 127 12.17 -3.52 -10.02
N THR A 128 13.42 -3.32 -10.39
CA THR A 128 14.03 -1.99 -10.58
C THR A 128 14.29 -1.70 -12.07
N GLY A 129 13.62 -2.44 -12.97
CA GLY A 129 13.84 -2.29 -14.42
C GLY A 129 15.27 -2.67 -14.87
N GLY A 130 15.99 -3.48 -14.09
CA GLY A 130 17.41 -3.79 -14.35
C GLY A 130 18.41 -2.82 -13.72
N ALA A 131 17.96 -1.68 -13.15
CA ALA A 131 18.85 -0.65 -12.64
C ALA A 131 19.72 -1.11 -11.45
N SER A 132 19.17 -1.91 -10.52
CA SER A 132 19.94 -2.41 -9.37
C SER A 132 19.33 -3.66 -8.73
N PRO A 133 19.94 -4.84 -8.94
CA PRO A 133 19.53 -6.05 -8.21
C PRO A 133 19.64 -5.93 -6.69
N VAL A 134 20.60 -5.14 -6.20
CA VAL A 134 20.81 -4.88 -4.77
C VAL A 134 19.61 -4.09 -4.20
N LEU A 135 19.15 -3.05 -4.89
CA LEU A 135 18.00 -2.27 -4.48
C LEU A 135 16.72 -3.12 -4.45
N ALA A 136 16.49 -3.93 -5.49
CA ALA A 136 15.37 -4.87 -5.53
C ALA A 136 15.38 -5.85 -4.33
N ARG A 137 16.56 -6.35 -3.97
CA ARG A 137 16.74 -7.23 -2.79
C ARG A 137 16.48 -6.50 -1.47
N LEU A 138 16.94 -5.25 -1.32
CA LEU A 138 16.70 -4.45 -0.11
C LEU A 138 15.21 -4.16 0.07
N ILE A 139 14.52 -3.77 -1.00
CA ILE A 139 13.06 -3.55 -0.96
C ILE A 139 12.34 -4.86 -0.61
N ARG A 140 12.72 -5.97 -1.25
CA ARG A 140 12.18 -7.29 -0.92
C ARG A 140 12.34 -7.60 0.55
N SER A 141 13.53 -7.45 1.12
CA SER A 141 13.82 -7.75 2.53
C SER A 141 12.93 -6.94 3.49
N ARG A 142 12.67 -5.66 3.18
CA ARG A 142 11.74 -4.82 3.96
C ARG A 142 10.30 -5.30 3.86
N LEU A 143 9.84 -5.64 2.66
CA LEU A 143 8.47 -6.11 2.44
C LEU A 143 8.25 -7.53 3.00
N GLU A 144 9.29 -8.35 3.09
CA GLU A 144 9.22 -9.72 3.63
C GLU A 144 8.74 -9.74 5.09
N SER A 145 9.13 -8.75 5.90
CA SER A 145 8.65 -8.60 7.27
C SER A 145 7.21 -8.09 7.36
N LEU A 146 6.73 -7.38 6.35
CA LEU A 146 5.37 -6.85 6.28
C LEU A 146 4.36 -7.85 5.72
N ILE A 147 4.83 -8.88 5.00
CA ILE A 147 4.00 -9.91 4.36
C ILE A 147 4.39 -11.29 4.93
N PRO A 148 3.99 -11.61 6.18
CA PRO A 148 4.27 -12.91 6.78
C PRO A 148 3.52 -14.06 6.08
N ALA A 149 3.95 -15.30 6.32
CA ALA A 149 3.39 -16.51 5.70
C ALA A 149 1.87 -16.68 5.91
N GLY A 150 1.32 -16.10 6.98
CA GLY A 150 -0.11 -16.12 7.26
C GLY A 150 -1.00 -15.52 6.17
N TYR A 151 -0.47 -14.61 5.33
CA TYR A 151 -1.25 -14.06 4.21
C TYR A 151 -1.64 -15.12 3.17
N GLY A 152 -0.82 -16.15 2.96
CA GLY A 152 -1.20 -17.28 2.10
C GLY A 152 -2.43 -17.99 2.61
N ARG A 153 -2.43 -18.38 3.91
CA ARG A 153 -3.59 -19.02 4.56
C ARG A 153 -4.83 -18.13 4.57
N LEU A 154 -4.63 -16.81 4.78
CA LEU A 154 -5.73 -15.85 4.72
C LEU A 154 -6.36 -15.78 3.34
N ALA A 155 -5.56 -15.80 2.28
CA ALA A 155 -6.05 -15.84 0.89
C ALA A 155 -6.76 -17.17 0.56
N GLU A 156 -6.29 -18.29 1.10
CA GLU A 156 -6.98 -19.58 0.98
C GLU A 156 -8.34 -19.55 1.69
N LEU A 157 -8.44 -18.97 2.88
CA LEU A 157 -9.70 -18.73 3.57
C LEU A 157 -10.65 -17.90 2.67
N CYS A 158 -10.15 -16.80 2.09
CA CYS A 158 -10.94 -15.99 1.17
C CYS A 158 -11.49 -16.82 -0.01
N ASN A 159 -10.67 -17.69 -0.59
CA ASN A 159 -11.09 -18.55 -1.70
C ASN A 159 -12.20 -19.52 -1.28
N ARG A 160 -12.09 -20.13 -0.09
CA ARG A 160 -13.15 -21.03 0.43
C ARG A 160 -14.49 -20.33 0.60
N PHE A 161 -14.49 -19.09 1.07
CA PHE A 161 -15.71 -18.33 1.36
C PHE A 161 -16.23 -17.50 0.18
N ARG A 162 -15.45 -17.33 -0.90
CA ARG A 162 -15.74 -16.42 -2.02
C ARG A 162 -17.13 -16.59 -2.62
N GLN A 163 -17.53 -17.82 -2.89
CA GLN A 163 -18.84 -18.10 -3.52
C GLN A 163 -19.99 -17.79 -2.56
N ARG A 164 -19.84 -18.12 -1.30
CA ARG A 164 -20.86 -17.88 -0.27
C ARG A 164 -21.07 -16.38 -0.03
N VAL A 165 -19.97 -15.62 0.05
CA VAL A 165 -20.04 -14.14 0.12
C VAL A 165 -20.74 -13.56 -1.10
N LYS A 166 -20.45 -14.08 -2.31
CA LYS A 166 -21.12 -13.65 -3.54
C LYS A 166 -22.62 -13.97 -3.54
N GLN A 167 -23.04 -15.08 -2.96
CA GLN A 167 -24.44 -15.48 -2.83
C GLN A 167 -25.18 -14.68 -1.73
N THR A 168 -24.48 -14.32 -0.65
CA THR A 168 -25.04 -13.58 0.46
C THR A 168 -25.26 -12.10 0.11
N PHE A 169 -24.31 -11.48 -0.58
CA PHE A 169 -24.33 -10.07 -0.94
C PHE A 169 -24.42 -9.89 -2.46
N ALA A 170 -25.57 -9.44 -2.95
CA ALA A 170 -25.77 -9.18 -4.39
C ALA A 170 -24.92 -7.98 -4.87
N ASN A 171 -24.83 -6.91 -4.03
CA ASN A 171 -24.12 -5.68 -4.35
C ASN A 171 -22.57 -5.85 -4.17
N PRO A 172 -21.76 -5.46 -5.17
CA PRO A 172 -20.30 -5.49 -5.06
C PRO A 172 -19.74 -4.65 -3.90
N ALA A 173 -20.37 -3.50 -3.56
CA ALA A 173 -19.93 -2.65 -2.47
C ALA A 173 -20.08 -3.35 -1.10
N ASP A 174 -21.21 -4.05 -0.88
CA ASP A 174 -21.45 -4.79 0.36
C ASP A 174 -20.46 -5.96 0.52
N ARG A 175 -20.15 -6.64 -0.59
CA ARG A 175 -19.10 -7.68 -0.61
C ARG A 175 -17.74 -7.15 -0.21
N ARG A 176 -17.39 -5.97 -0.71
CA ARG A 176 -16.13 -5.31 -0.37
C ARG A 176 -16.08 -4.98 1.11
N ILE A 177 -17.11 -4.32 1.64
CA ILE A 177 -17.21 -3.95 3.05
C ILE A 177 -17.11 -5.19 3.96
N PHE A 178 -17.79 -6.27 3.58
CA PHE A 178 -17.71 -7.54 4.30
C PHE A 178 -16.27 -8.06 4.36
N TRP A 179 -15.59 -8.14 3.19
CA TRP A 179 -14.22 -8.64 3.13
C TRP A 179 -13.24 -7.76 3.92
N GLU A 180 -13.34 -6.45 3.79
CA GLU A 180 -12.47 -5.53 4.51
C GLU A 180 -12.61 -5.72 6.03
N ARG A 181 -13.82 -5.82 6.54
CA ARG A 181 -14.07 -6.07 7.97
C ARG A 181 -13.56 -7.44 8.43
N ALA A 182 -13.79 -8.47 7.65
CA ALA A 182 -13.33 -9.82 7.98
C ALA A 182 -11.80 -9.91 8.01
N LEU A 183 -11.13 -9.26 7.05
CA LEU A 183 -9.68 -9.36 6.85
C LEU A 183 -8.86 -8.39 7.72
N GLU A 184 -9.50 -7.36 8.29
CA GLU A 184 -8.85 -6.39 9.17
C GLU A 184 -9.16 -6.63 10.66
N GLY A 185 -9.99 -7.62 10.96
CA GLY A 185 -10.44 -7.94 12.32
C GLY A 185 -9.93 -9.28 12.85
N GLY A 186 -10.71 -9.84 13.77
CA GLY A 186 -10.37 -11.06 14.48
C GLY A 186 -10.13 -12.28 13.59
N VAL A 187 -10.68 -12.33 12.39
CA VAL A 187 -10.45 -13.42 11.42
C VAL A 187 -8.99 -13.46 11.00
N ALA A 188 -8.44 -12.32 10.59
CA ALA A 188 -7.03 -12.24 10.20
C ALA A 188 -6.08 -12.58 11.36
N GLU A 189 -6.38 -12.10 12.57
CA GLU A 189 -5.59 -12.41 13.77
C GLU A 189 -5.55 -13.90 14.06
N ARG A 190 -6.67 -14.62 13.93
CA ARG A 190 -6.73 -16.07 14.11
C ARG A 190 -5.91 -16.83 13.07
N VAL A 191 -5.99 -16.42 11.81
CA VAL A 191 -5.15 -17.01 10.74
C VAL A 191 -3.67 -16.77 11.01
N PHE A 192 -3.27 -15.55 11.37
CA PHE A 192 -1.87 -15.22 11.67
C PHE A 192 -1.34 -15.98 12.88
N SER A 193 -2.20 -16.26 13.85
CA SER A 193 -1.88 -17.06 15.04
C SER A 193 -1.96 -18.57 14.80
N GLY A 194 -2.33 -19.04 13.60
CA GLY A 194 -2.43 -20.46 13.26
C GLY A 194 -3.71 -21.16 13.71
N HIS A 195 -4.73 -20.38 14.11
CA HIS A 195 -6.04 -20.90 14.54
C HIS A 195 -7.05 -20.92 13.40
N ASP A 196 -6.74 -21.64 12.31
CA ASP A 196 -7.50 -21.59 11.05
C ASP A 196 -8.97 -22.05 11.23
N THR A 197 -9.24 -23.04 12.08
CA THR A 197 -10.61 -23.50 12.39
C THR A 197 -11.46 -22.41 13.07
N GLU A 198 -10.87 -21.66 14.01
CA GLU A 198 -11.55 -20.55 14.67
C GLU A 198 -11.79 -19.39 13.69
N ALA A 199 -10.86 -19.15 12.76
CA ALA A 199 -11.04 -18.18 11.69
C ALA A 199 -12.22 -18.54 10.78
N ASP A 200 -12.37 -19.81 10.39
CA ASP A 200 -13.52 -20.31 9.63
C ASP A 200 -14.84 -20.09 10.39
N GLN A 201 -14.88 -20.39 11.69
CA GLN A 201 -16.06 -20.15 12.54
C GLN A 201 -16.43 -18.66 12.62
N LEU A 202 -15.43 -17.77 12.78
CA LEU A 202 -15.66 -16.34 12.77
C LEU A 202 -16.19 -15.83 11.42
N MET A 203 -15.71 -16.39 10.31
CA MET A 203 -16.23 -16.07 8.96
C MET A 203 -17.70 -16.49 8.82
N GLU A 204 -18.04 -17.71 9.28
CA GLU A 204 -19.42 -18.19 9.31
C GLU A 204 -20.35 -17.24 10.10
N LYS A 205 -19.92 -16.89 11.30
CA LYS A 205 -20.65 -15.96 12.17
C LYS A 205 -20.82 -14.61 11.50
N ALA A 206 -19.75 -14.02 10.94
CA ALA A 206 -19.79 -12.75 10.26
C ALA A 206 -20.75 -12.75 9.05
N LEU A 207 -20.80 -13.84 8.27
CA LEU A 207 -21.75 -13.99 7.17
C LEU A 207 -23.20 -14.03 7.65
N THR A 208 -23.46 -14.69 8.77
CA THR A 208 -24.80 -14.81 9.34
C THR A 208 -25.29 -13.49 9.94
N GLU A 209 -24.44 -12.81 10.71
CA GLU A 209 -24.76 -11.54 11.35
C GLU A 209 -24.89 -10.38 10.35
N SER A 210 -24.10 -10.37 9.28
CA SER A 210 -24.17 -9.31 8.24
C SER A 210 -25.47 -9.30 7.45
N LYS A 211 -26.28 -10.36 7.51
CA LYS A 211 -27.65 -10.38 6.96
C LYS A 211 -28.65 -9.60 7.81
N LEU A 212 -28.33 -9.32 9.06
CA LEU A 212 -29.29 -8.85 10.07
C LEU A 212 -29.17 -7.36 10.40
N SER A 213 -28.09 -6.67 10.03
CA SER A 213 -27.94 -5.24 10.31
C SER A 213 -27.14 -4.53 9.22
N GLN A 214 -27.69 -3.43 8.69
CA GLN A 214 -26.84 -2.43 8.02
C GLN A 214 -25.97 -1.79 9.13
N PRO A 215 -24.65 -1.98 9.11
CA PRO A 215 -23.82 -1.39 10.14
C PRO A 215 -23.73 0.11 9.93
N MET A 216 -23.92 0.87 11.00
CA MET A 216 -23.61 2.29 11.02
C MET A 216 -22.14 2.48 10.62
N GLY A 217 -21.85 3.45 9.77
CA GLY A 217 -20.49 3.82 9.40
C GLY A 217 -19.73 4.44 10.56
N GLU A 218 -18.49 4.78 10.34
CA GLU A 218 -17.60 5.35 11.35
C GLU A 218 -16.90 6.61 10.79
N VAL A 219 -16.65 7.60 11.64
CA VAL A 219 -15.96 8.82 11.29
C VAL A 219 -14.58 8.86 11.94
N TYR A 220 -13.55 9.10 11.15
CA TYR A 220 -12.18 9.27 11.60
C TYR A 220 -11.74 10.72 11.43
N LEU A 221 -11.50 11.44 12.53
CA LEU A 221 -10.90 12.77 12.49
C LEU A 221 -9.38 12.59 12.45
N VAL A 222 -8.77 12.88 11.31
CA VAL A 222 -7.37 12.56 11.04
C VAL A 222 -6.56 13.82 10.80
N GLY A 223 -5.46 13.97 11.56
CA GLY A 223 -4.48 15.02 11.33
C GLY A 223 -3.58 14.70 10.14
N ALA A 224 -3.57 15.61 9.18
CA ALA A 224 -2.75 15.52 7.96
C ALA A 224 -1.31 16.01 8.14
N GLY A 225 -0.96 16.53 9.33
CA GLY A 225 0.35 17.14 9.53
C GLY A 225 0.54 18.47 8.79
N PRO A 226 1.77 18.98 8.69
CA PRO A 226 2.08 20.29 8.12
C PRO A 226 2.17 20.30 6.59
N GLY A 227 1.98 19.17 5.92
CA GLY A 227 1.94 19.07 4.47
C GLY A 227 2.93 18.08 3.85
N ASP A 228 3.91 17.60 4.61
CA ASP A 228 4.83 16.56 4.19
C ASP A 228 4.20 15.17 4.41
N PRO A 229 4.06 14.31 3.38
CA PRO A 229 3.52 12.96 3.51
C PRO A 229 4.30 12.07 4.49
N ASP A 230 5.62 12.25 4.61
CA ASP A 230 6.45 11.46 5.51
C ASP A 230 6.19 11.75 7.01
N LEU A 231 5.49 12.86 7.29
CA LEU A 231 5.06 13.22 8.63
C LEU A 231 3.65 12.72 8.98
N LEU A 232 3.02 11.96 8.09
CA LEU A 232 1.74 11.33 8.36
C LEU A 232 1.94 10.13 9.32
N THR A 233 1.06 9.98 10.30
CA THR A 233 1.14 8.80 11.16
C THR A 233 0.74 7.54 10.40
N PHE A 234 1.34 6.39 10.72
CA PHE A 234 0.95 5.11 10.11
C PHE A 234 -0.55 4.79 10.27
N ARG A 235 -1.15 5.23 11.38
CA ARG A 235 -2.59 5.06 11.60
C ARG A 235 -3.40 5.92 10.65
N ALA A 236 -3.01 7.17 10.45
CA ALA A 236 -3.64 8.08 9.49
C ALA A 236 -3.58 7.51 8.07
N LEU A 237 -2.42 7.02 7.65
CA LEU A 237 -2.22 6.40 6.33
C LEU A 237 -3.16 5.19 6.14
N ARG A 238 -3.23 4.28 7.12
CA ARG A 238 -4.12 3.12 7.03
C ARG A 238 -5.58 3.53 6.89
N LEU A 239 -6.03 4.50 7.69
CA LEU A 239 -7.42 4.96 7.63
C LEU A 239 -7.75 5.65 6.30
N LEU A 240 -6.82 6.43 5.73
CA LEU A 240 -6.96 7.00 4.38
C LEU A 240 -7.10 5.92 3.30
N GLN A 241 -6.35 4.83 3.42
CA GLN A 241 -6.42 3.71 2.49
C GLN A 241 -7.67 2.85 2.65
N MET A 242 -8.37 2.97 3.78
CA MET A 242 -9.61 2.24 4.07
C MET A 242 -10.86 3.09 3.86
N ALA A 243 -10.73 4.41 3.73
CA ALA A 243 -11.84 5.34 3.66
C ALA A 243 -12.72 5.11 2.43
N ASP A 244 -14.04 5.14 2.62
CA ASP A 244 -15.01 5.21 1.51
C ASP A 244 -15.18 6.65 1.04
N VAL A 245 -15.06 7.60 1.99
CA VAL A 245 -15.16 9.05 1.73
C VAL A 245 -14.06 9.79 2.47
N VAL A 246 -13.38 10.71 1.80
CA VAL A 246 -12.43 11.66 2.40
C VAL A 246 -13.01 13.07 2.32
N VAL A 247 -13.36 13.64 3.48
CA VAL A 247 -13.83 15.03 3.60
C VAL A 247 -12.64 15.90 4.02
N TYR A 248 -12.26 16.87 3.22
CA TYR A 248 -11.04 17.67 3.41
C TYR A 248 -11.22 19.14 3.10
N ASP A 249 -10.31 19.98 3.58
CA ASP A 249 -10.29 21.42 3.36
C ASP A 249 -8.97 21.90 2.72
N ARG A 250 -8.84 23.20 2.48
CA ARG A 250 -7.71 23.83 1.81
C ARG A 250 -6.35 23.63 2.50
N LEU A 251 -6.33 23.28 3.77
CA LEU A 251 -5.09 23.13 4.53
C LEU A 251 -4.42 21.75 4.32
N VAL A 252 -5.12 20.83 3.68
CA VAL A 252 -4.60 19.51 3.32
C VAL A 252 -3.78 19.64 2.04
N ALA A 253 -2.53 19.20 2.09
CA ALA A 253 -1.65 19.20 0.93
C ALA A 253 -2.05 18.11 -0.08
N PRO A 254 -2.04 18.40 -1.41
CA PRO A 254 -2.41 17.43 -2.43
C PRO A 254 -1.68 16.07 -2.33
N PRO A 255 -0.35 16.00 -2.06
CA PRO A 255 0.34 14.72 -1.94
C PRO A 255 -0.20 13.82 -0.81
N ILE A 256 -0.76 14.40 0.25
CA ILE A 256 -1.39 13.63 1.34
C ILE A 256 -2.76 13.09 0.88
N LEU A 257 -3.52 13.89 0.16
CA LEU A 257 -4.81 13.45 -0.40
C LEU A 257 -4.64 12.31 -1.42
N ASP A 258 -3.51 12.29 -2.13
CA ASP A 258 -3.18 11.23 -3.10
C ASP A 258 -2.82 9.87 -2.46
N LEU A 259 -2.56 9.85 -1.15
CA LEU A 259 -2.40 8.62 -0.38
C LEU A 259 -3.74 7.92 -0.06
N ALA A 260 -4.86 8.63 -0.24
CA ALA A 260 -6.18 8.03 -0.10
C ALA A 260 -6.40 6.95 -1.19
N ARG A 261 -7.25 5.98 -0.87
CA ARG A 261 -7.66 4.93 -1.82
C ARG A 261 -8.20 5.56 -3.12
N ARG A 262 -7.84 5.00 -4.27
CA ARG A 262 -8.16 5.59 -5.60
C ARG A 262 -9.65 5.74 -5.87
N ASP A 263 -10.45 4.83 -5.34
CA ASP A 263 -11.91 4.79 -5.49
C ASP A 263 -12.66 5.47 -4.33
N ALA A 264 -11.96 6.08 -3.38
CA ALA A 264 -12.58 6.89 -2.33
C ALA A 264 -13.21 8.17 -2.92
N GLU A 265 -14.43 8.46 -2.51
CA GLU A 265 -15.07 9.73 -2.81
C GLU A 265 -14.33 10.87 -2.10
N ARG A 266 -14.01 11.97 -2.81
CA ARG A 266 -13.29 13.12 -2.25
C ARG A 266 -14.23 14.32 -2.19
N ILE A 267 -14.57 14.77 -0.98
CA ILE A 267 -15.48 15.91 -0.76
C ILE A 267 -14.69 17.09 -0.19
N TYR A 268 -14.58 18.15 -0.97
CA TYR A 268 -13.97 19.41 -0.54
C TYR A 268 -14.98 20.26 0.24
N VAL A 269 -14.61 20.69 1.45
CA VAL A 269 -15.46 21.50 2.33
C VAL A 269 -14.82 22.86 2.71
N GLY A 270 -13.72 23.22 2.07
CA GLY A 270 -13.03 24.49 2.30
C GLY A 270 -13.73 25.69 1.64
N LYS A 271 -13.25 26.92 1.96
CA LYS A 271 -13.71 28.15 1.31
C LYS A 271 -13.07 28.28 -0.07
N GLU A 272 -13.88 28.31 -1.12
CA GLU A 272 -13.47 28.82 -2.43
C GLU A 272 -13.84 30.30 -2.57
N ARG A 273 -13.09 31.05 -3.43
CA ARG A 273 -13.23 32.51 -3.56
C ARG A 273 -14.62 32.96 -4.00
N ASP A 274 -15.38 32.11 -4.70
CA ASP A 274 -16.64 32.44 -5.37
C ASP A 274 -17.84 31.55 -5.00
N ASN A 275 -17.67 30.61 -4.03
CA ASN A 275 -18.75 29.72 -3.61
C ASN A 275 -18.94 29.77 -2.10
N HIS A 276 -20.21 29.77 -1.67
CA HIS A 276 -20.57 29.81 -0.25
C HIS A 276 -19.90 28.62 0.48
N ALA A 277 -18.93 28.95 1.35
CA ALA A 277 -18.30 27.94 2.21
C ALA A 277 -19.38 27.24 3.02
N LEU A 278 -19.30 25.91 3.09
CA LEU A 278 -20.13 25.18 4.04
C LEU A 278 -19.85 25.71 5.44
N SER A 279 -20.92 26.04 6.16
CA SER A 279 -20.80 26.40 7.57
C SER A 279 -20.26 25.20 8.34
N GLN A 280 -19.61 25.43 9.50
CA GLN A 280 -19.14 24.30 10.33
C GLN A 280 -20.28 23.34 10.66
N GLU A 281 -21.47 23.85 10.90
CA GLU A 281 -22.65 23.04 11.15
C GLU A 281 -22.98 22.13 9.97
N ASN A 282 -22.93 22.64 8.74
CA ASN A 282 -23.18 21.84 7.55
C ASN A 282 -22.09 20.76 7.34
N ILE A 283 -20.84 21.03 7.71
CA ILE A 283 -19.77 20.02 7.69
C ILE A 283 -20.07 18.91 8.71
N ASN A 284 -20.45 19.29 9.94
CA ASN A 284 -20.79 18.34 10.98
C ASN A 284 -21.95 17.42 10.55
N GLN A 285 -23.02 18.00 10.00
CA GLN A 285 -24.18 17.25 9.50
C GLN A 285 -23.83 16.36 8.29
N LEU A 286 -22.93 16.81 7.42
CA LEU A 286 -22.41 15.99 6.33
C LEU A 286 -21.72 14.72 6.86
N LEU A 287 -20.85 14.85 7.87
CA LEU A 287 -20.17 13.72 8.48
C LEU A 287 -21.15 12.72 9.09
N VAL A 288 -22.16 13.21 9.83
CA VAL A 288 -23.24 12.39 10.41
C VAL A 288 -23.98 11.61 9.33
N ARG A 289 -24.44 12.30 8.27
CA ARG A 289 -25.19 11.69 7.17
C ARG A 289 -24.39 10.57 6.49
N LEU A 290 -23.15 10.85 6.14
CA LEU A 290 -22.28 9.86 5.47
C LEU A 290 -22.06 8.62 6.35
N ALA A 291 -21.90 8.80 7.66
CA ALA A 291 -21.78 7.68 8.59
C ALA A 291 -23.10 6.90 8.72
N GLN A 292 -24.25 7.57 8.74
CA GLN A 292 -25.57 6.91 8.75
C GLN A 292 -25.85 6.14 7.46
N GLU A 293 -25.22 6.54 6.33
CA GLU A 293 -25.21 5.77 5.09
C GLU A 293 -24.29 4.51 5.15
N GLY A 294 -23.68 4.24 6.30
CA GLY A 294 -22.79 3.09 6.49
C GLY A 294 -21.36 3.28 5.97
N LYS A 295 -20.95 4.50 5.60
CA LYS A 295 -19.64 4.80 5.04
C LYS A 295 -18.58 4.97 6.11
N ARG A 296 -17.34 4.57 5.83
CA ARG A 296 -16.14 4.92 6.59
C ARG A 296 -15.64 6.28 6.10
N VAL A 297 -15.80 7.28 6.92
CA VAL A 297 -15.54 8.69 6.57
C VAL A 297 -14.24 9.15 7.23
N VAL A 298 -13.25 9.54 6.45
CA VAL A 298 -12.08 10.25 6.97
C VAL A 298 -12.31 11.76 6.83
N ARG A 299 -12.41 12.46 7.95
CA ARG A 299 -12.32 13.92 8.01
C ARG A 299 -10.84 14.29 8.14
N LEU A 300 -10.21 14.66 7.03
CA LEU A 300 -8.80 15.00 6.95
C LEU A 300 -8.59 16.49 7.21
N LYS A 301 -7.74 16.82 8.19
CA LYS A 301 -7.52 18.20 8.69
C LYS A 301 -6.04 18.53 8.66
N GLY A 302 -5.66 19.69 8.14
CA GLY A 302 -4.28 20.17 8.19
C GLY A 302 -3.78 20.27 9.64
N GLY A 303 -2.54 19.88 9.90
CA GLY A 303 -1.96 19.83 11.24
C GLY A 303 -2.57 18.74 12.12
N ASP A 304 -3.07 19.11 13.28
CA ASP A 304 -3.73 18.26 14.27
C ASP A 304 -5.20 18.63 14.42
N PRO A 305 -6.14 17.66 14.55
CA PRO A 305 -7.57 17.93 14.67
C PRO A 305 -7.95 18.78 15.89
N PHE A 306 -7.18 18.70 16.98
CA PHE A 306 -7.49 19.35 18.25
C PHE A 306 -6.70 20.64 18.51
N ILE A 307 -5.69 20.94 17.66
CA ILE A 307 -4.94 22.18 17.79
C ILE A 307 -5.42 23.17 16.71
N PHE A 308 -6.30 24.11 17.11
CA PHE A 308 -6.98 25.06 16.22
C PHE A 308 -7.75 24.46 15.05
N GLY A 309 -8.03 23.14 15.13
CA GLY A 309 -8.70 22.37 14.08
C GLY A 309 -10.23 22.29 14.20
N ARG A 310 -10.85 22.83 15.26
CA ARG A 310 -12.28 22.71 15.57
C ARG A 310 -12.81 21.26 15.67
N GLY A 311 -11.91 20.28 15.88
CA GLY A 311 -12.29 18.88 15.99
C GLY A 311 -13.27 18.59 17.13
N GLY A 312 -13.24 19.38 18.22
CA GLY A 312 -14.19 19.25 19.32
C GLY A 312 -15.64 19.52 18.92
N GLU A 313 -15.89 20.48 18.03
CA GLU A 313 -17.23 20.79 17.52
C GLU A 313 -17.77 19.65 16.63
N GLU A 314 -16.90 19.07 15.79
CA GLU A 314 -17.24 17.93 14.94
C GLU A 314 -17.60 16.70 15.78
N ILE A 315 -16.80 16.39 16.84
CA ILE A 315 -17.06 15.28 17.76
C ILE A 315 -18.36 15.46 18.53
N ALA A 316 -18.64 16.65 19.05
CA ALA A 316 -19.85 16.89 19.82
C ALA A 316 -21.10 16.50 18.98
N THR A 317 -21.16 16.95 17.72
CA THR A 317 -22.25 16.60 16.80
C THR A 317 -22.33 15.11 16.50
N LEU A 318 -21.18 14.42 16.32
CA LEU A 318 -21.14 12.97 16.11
C LEU A 318 -21.68 12.21 17.31
N MET A 319 -21.28 12.60 18.53
CA MET A 319 -21.75 12.00 19.78
C MET A 319 -23.26 12.17 19.96
N GLU A 320 -23.79 13.38 19.73
CA GLU A 320 -25.22 13.67 19.81
C GLU A 320 -26.08 12.82 18.86
N ASN A 321 -25.49 12.40 17.73
CA ASN A 321 -26.16 11.57 16.72
C ASN A 321 -25.80 10.06 16.84
N GLY A 322 -25.09 9.64 17.91
CA GLY A 322 -24.75 8.25 18.14
C GLY A 322 -23.77 7.63 17.12
N VAL A 323 -23.01 8.48 16.40
CA VAL A 323 -22.04 8.04 15.39
C VAL A 323 -20.73 7.66 16.06
N THR A 324 -20.24 6.46 15.78
CA THR A 324 -18.92 6.01 16.24
C THR A 324 -17.82 6.82 15.55
N PHE A 325 -16.84 7.27 16.33
CA PHE A 325 -15.71 8.02 15.79
C PHE A 325 -14.39 7.67 16.48
N GLN A 326 -13.30 7.99 15.81
CA GLN A 326 -11.94 7.95 16.34
C GLN A 326 -11.19 9.21 15.97
N VAL A 327 -10.26 9.63 16.84
CA VAL A 327 -9.39 10.78 16.55
C VAL A 327 -7.95 10.27 16.41
N VAL A 328 -7.30 10.70 15.34
CA VAL A 328 -5.91 10.38 15.05
C VAL A 328 -5.11 11.67 15.03
N PRO A 329 -4.15 11.82 15.95
CA PRO A 329 -3.35 13.04 16.01
C PRO A 329 -2.49 13.22 14.74
N GLY A 330 -2.15 14.47 14.46
CA GLY A 330 -1.18 14.83 13.44
C GLY A 330 -0.11 15.78 14.00
N ILE A 331 0.97 15.97 13.25
CA ILE A 331 1.99 16.95 13.61
C ILE A 331 1.43 18.35 13.36
N THR A 332 1.25 19.12 14.43
CA THR A 332 0.80 20.51 14.30
C THR A 332 1.77 21.36 13.49
N ALA A 333 1.27 22.33 12.74
CA ALA A 333 2.08 23.22 11.91
C ALA A 333 3.19 23.92 12.72
N ALA A 334 2.93 24.29 13.97
CA ALA A 334 3.93 24.89 14.85
C ALA A 334 5.14 23.96 15.10
N SER A 335 4.88 22.68 15.38
CA SER A 335 5.96 21.70 15.58
C SER A 335 6.69 21.40 14.27
N GLY A 336 5.95 21.18 13.18
CA GLY A 336 6.54 20.88 11.88
C GLY A 336 7.42 22.02 11.34
N CYS A 337 6.89 23.25 11.35
CA CYS A 337 7.66 24.43 10.90
C CYS A 337 8.88 24.69 11.76
N ALA A 338 8.77 24.57 13.09
CA ALA A 338 9.90 24.76 14.01
C ALA A 338 11.00 23.74 13.73
N THR A 339 10.64 22.46 13.57
CA THR A 339 11.60 21.39 13.28
C THR A 339 12.33 21.61 11.96
N TYR A 340 11.61 21.94 10.88
CA TYR A 340 12.22 22.20 9.58
C TYR A 340 13.02 23.50 9.51
N SER A 341 12.77 24.43 10.45
CA SER A 341 13.56 25.67 10.59
C SER A 341 14.74 25.52 11.55
N GLY A 342 14.93 24.34 12.15
CA GLY A 342 15.98 24.11 13.16
C GLY A 342 15.75 24.87 14.46
N ILE A 343 14.50 25.26 14.77
CA ILE A 343 14.15 26.05 15.97
C ILE A 343 13.49 25.11 16.99
N PRO A 344 14.17 24.78 18.11
CA PRO A 344 13.55 23.99 19.17
C PRO A 344 12.47 24.81 19.87
N LEU A 345 11.27 24.20 20.05
CA LEU A 345 10.17 24.85 20.79
C LEU A 345 10.39 24.87 22.29
N THR A 346 11.25 23.99 22.81
CA THR A 346 11.67 23.98 24.22
C THR A 346 13.19 23.87 24.29
N HIS A 347 13.78 24.48 25.33
CA HIS A 347 15.20 24.37 25.58
C HIS A 347 15.46 24.46 27.10
N ARG A 348 16.33 23.58 27.62
CA ARG A 348 16.61 23.50 29.06
C ARG A 348 16.96 24.84 29.68
N ASP A 349 17.76 25.65 28.98
CA ASP A 349 18.29 26.91 29.50
C ASP A 349 17.48 28.14 29.07
N TYR A 350 16.66 28.06 27.98
CA TYR A 350 16.02 29.23 27.38
C TYR A 350 14.49 29.19 27.35
N ALA A 351 13.86 28.00 27.26
CA ALA A 351 12.43 27.90 27.12
C ALA A 351 11.87 26.63 27.75
N GLN A 352 11.30 26.72 28.93
CA GLN A 352 10.71 25.61 29.68
C GLN A 352 9.21 25.44 29.38
N SER A 353 8.61 26.39 28.66
CA SER A 353 7.19 26.33 28.31
C SER A 353 6.94 26.74 26.86
N VAL A 354 5.85 26.19 26.29
CA VAL A 354 5.34 26.54 24.95
C VAL A 354 3.88 26.90 25.03
N VAL A 355 3.50 28.02 24.48
CA VAL A 355 2.11 28.47 24.39
C VAL A 355 1.71 28.60 22.92
N PHE A 356 0.81 27.74 22.45
CA PHE A 356 0.24 27.85 21.12
C PHE A 356 -0.80 28.97 21.11
N ALA A 357 -0.63 29.95 20.23
CA ALA A 357 -1.54 31.08 20.05
C ALA A 357 -2.06 31.10 18.61
N THR A 358 -3.34 31.44 18.42
CA THR A 358 -3.90 31.68 17.09
C THR A 358 -3.98 33.17 16.80
N GLY A 359 -3.49 33.59 15.64
CA GLY A 359 -3.63 34.97 15.15
C GLY A 359 -4.98 35.23 14.48
N HIS A 360 -5.94 34.28 14.54
CA HIS A 360 -7.28 34.43 13.97
C HIS A 360 -8.34 34.31 15.07
N LEU A 361 -8.93 35.40 15.44
CA LEU A 361 -10.16 35.42 16.21
C LEU A 361 -11.37 35.25 15.28
N ARG A 362 -12.56 35.00 15.89
CA ARG A 362 -13.83 34.74 15.17
C ARG A 362 -14.25 35.91 14.27
N ASP A 363 -13.85 37.10 14.61
CA ASP A 363 -14.10 38.37 13.90
C ASP A 363 -13.00 38.75 12.88
N GLY A 364 -11.96 37.92 12.75
CA GLY A 364 -10.83 38.18 11.86
C GLY A 364 -9.78 39.14 12.42
N THR A 365 -9.94 39.59 13.68
CA THR A 365 -8.95 40.42 14.37
C THR A 365 -7.85 39.61 15.01
N VAL A 366 -6.70 40.24 15.33
CA VAL A 366 -5.61 39.67 16.10
C VAL A 366 -5.55 40.44 17.41
N ASP A 367 -6.35 40.02 18.39
CA ASP A 367 -6.29 40.59 19.72
C ASP A 367 -5.69 39.60 20.72
N LEU A 368 -4.36 39.51 20.69
CA LEU A 368 -3.60 38.72 21.62
C LEU A 368 -3.10 39.58 22.78
N ASN A 369 -3.29 39.10 24.00
CA ASN A 369 -2.73 39.72 25.18
C ASN A 369 -1.21 39.53 25.21
N TRP A 370 -0.48 40.32 24.42
CA TRP A 370 0.95 40.23 24.28
C TRP A 370 1.69 40.34 25.62
N LYS A 371 1.17 41.15 26.59
CA LYS A 371 1.72 41.24 27.93
C LYS A 371 1.67 39.93 28.70
N ALA A 372 0.58 39.19 28.55
CA ALA A 372 0.43 37.89 29.18
C ALA A 372 1.20 36.76 28.44
N LEU A 373 1.55 36.95 27.17
CA LEU A 373 2.30 35.99 26.38
C LEU A 373 3.83 36.24 26.41
N ALA A 374 4.28 37.47 26.70
CA ALA A 374 5.68 37.85 26.70
C ALA A 374 6.33 37.53 28.04
N HIS A 375 6.43 36.23 28.40
CA HIS A 375 7.20 35.82 29.59
C HIS A 375 8.58 35.32 29.22
N ALA A 376 9.53 35.53 30.14
CA ALA A 376 10.86 34.94 30.02
C ALA A 376 10.73 33.38 30.00
N ASN A 377 11.64 32.73 29.30
CA ASN A 377 11.73 31.26 29.18
C ASN A 377 10.50 30.59 28.55
N GLN A 378 9.79 31.27 27.63
CA GLN A 378 8.64 30.81 26.92
C GLN A 378 8.77 31.03 25.42
N VAL A 379 8.36 30.04 24.62
CA VAL A 379 8.18 30.16 23.17
C VAL A 379 6.67 30.24 22.85
N VAL A 380 6.32 31.19 22.00
CA VAL A 380 4.93 31.38 21.53
C VAL A 380 4.88 31.20 20.02
N PRO A 381 4.62 29.99 19.51
CA PRO A 381 4.31 29.81 18.10
C PRO A 381 2.94 30.45 17.79
N ALA A 382 2.96 31.50 17.00
CA ALA A 382 1.73 32.18 16.56
C ALA A 382 1.36 31.70 15.15
N ASN A 383 0.16 31.15 14.99
CA ASN A 383 -0.39 30.80 13.68
C ASN A 383 -0.99 32.06 13.04
N ALA A 384 -0.20 32.74 12.17
CA ALA A 384 -0.62 33.95 11.47
C ALA A 384 -0.89 33.68 9.98
N PRO A 385 -1.86 34.39 9.35
CA PRO A 385 -2.08 34.25 7.91
C PRO A 385 -0.91 34.80 7.11
N ARG A 386 -0.60 34.13 5.99
CA ARG A 386 0.49 34.51 5.05
C ARG A 386 0.39 35.93 4.45
N HIS A 387 -0.61 36.74 4.80
CA HIS A 387 -0.92 37.97 4.07
C HIS A 387 -0.85 39.27 4.84
N ARG A 388 -0.12 39.39 5.96
CA ARG A 388 0.19 40.71 6.57
C ARG A 388 1.40 40.69 7.49
N ALA A 389 2.57 40.27 7.01
CA ALA A 389 3.83 40.81 7.54
C ALA A 389 4.11 42.10 6.78
N ARG A 390 3.41 43.19 7.09
CA ARG A 390 3.91 44.53 6.81
C ARG A 390 4.75 44.96 8.02
N SER A 391 6.03 45.11 7.74
CA SER A 391 7.02 45.78 8.58
C SER A 391 6.44 47.00 9.30
N ARG A 392 6.58 47.06 10.60
CA ARG A 392 6.88 48.27 11.36
C ARG A 392 8.03 47.98 12.29
#